data_d570bacbe9fdfdd6de581c846a19e6ad
#
_entry.id   d570bacbe9fdfdd6de581c846a19e6ad
#
_cell.length_a   1.000
_cell.length_b   1.000
_cell.length_c   1.000
_cell.angle_alpha   90.00
_cell.angle_beta   90.00
_cell.angle_gamma   90.00
#
_symmetry.space_group_name_H-M   'P 1'
#
loop_
_entity.id
_entity.type
_entity.pdbx_description
1 polymer ?
#
loop_
_entity_poly.entity_id
_entity_poly.type
_entity_poly.pdbx_seq_one_letter_code
_entity_poly.pdbx_strand_id
1 'polypeptide(L)'
;MKKILLSALAVFAFSFANAQEQEIVSSKGENYLPQQGDWSIGFSANSALSFVGNAFNGSTGNSVAFDKNDATKLPGFSNSVSFLGKNFTEDKKADRYTVNLLFSYEKEKGANEGTTQFGLLAGYGKEWRKGSTRLQGFYGFDGLVGFGIPKKDAFSFLIGAQGFAGAEYFVFPKVALGAQYAYGVFVKHDSSKDAQGNETSKFGFNIGTPNSGFGTASVLLTFFFKA
;
A
#
# COMPACT_ATOMS: atom_id res chain seq x y z
N MET A 1 21.79 14.77 -12.00
CA MET A 1 20.88 13.78 -11.38
C MET A 1 19.48 13.72 -12.02
N LYS A 2 18.79 14.85 -12.30
CA LYS A 2 17.46 14.85 -12.97
C LYS A 2 17.43 14.17 -14.36
N LYS A 3 18.49 14.31 -15.15
CA LYS A 3 18.58 13.70 -16.49
C LYS A 3 18.74 12.17 -16.47
N ILE A 4 19.38 11.63 -15.43
CA ILE A 4 19.57 10.17 -15.25
C ILE A 4 18.24 9.52 -14.82
N LEU A 5 17.43 10.20 -14.00
CA LEU A 5 16.13 9.70 -13.60
C LEU A 5 15.15 9.63 -14.79
N LEU A 6 15.16 10.65 -15.66
CA LEU A 6 14.33 10.67 -16.87
C LEU A 6 14.73 9.58 -17.86
N SER A 7 16.04 9.35 -18.03
CA SER A 7 16.51 8.29 -18.93
C SER A 7 16.21 6.89 -18.40
N ALA A 8 16.30 6.67 -17.10
CA ALA A 8 15.89 5.41 -16.48
C ALA A 8 14.37 5.16 -16.66
N LEU A 9 13.53 6.18 -16.49
CA LEU A 9 12.09 6.09 -16.74
C LEU A 9 11.78 5.81 -18.22
N ALA A 10 12.51 6.43 -19.16
CA ALA A 10 12.34 6.20 -20.58
C ALA A 10 12.74 4.79 -21.00
N VAL A 11 13.86 4.26 -20.48
CA VAL A 11 14.28 2.87 -20.75
C VAL A 11 13.27 1.87 -20.22
N PHE A 12 12.67 2.12 -19.04
CA PHE A 12 11.58 1.30 -18.51
C PHE A 12 10.35 1.33 -19.43
N ALA A 13 9.97 2.48 -19.96
CA ALA A 13 8.81 2.62 -20.84
C ALA A 13 8.98 1.91 -22.19
N PHE A 14 10.18 1.91 -22.76
CA PHE A 14 10.47 1.25 -24.04
C PHE A 14 10.58 -0.28 -23.94
N SER A 15 10.94 -0.83 -22.79
CA SER A 15 11.05 -2.28 -22.57
C SER A 15 9.71 -3.01 -22.65
N PHE A 16 8.58 -2.30 -22.55
CA PHE A 16 7.25 -2.89 -22.58
C PHE A 16 6.61 -2.94 -23.98
N ALA A 17 7.26 -2.41 -25.02
CA ALA A 17 6.60 -2.14 -26.30
C ALA A 17 6.46 -3.35 -27.25
N ASN A 18 7.18 -4.46 -27.08
CA ASN A 18 7.29 -5.51 -28.09
C ASN A 18 7.33 -6.96 -27.57
N ALA A 19 6.58 -7.30 -26.54
CA ALA A 19 6.46 -8.68 -26.13
C ALA A 19 5.20 -9.32 -26.72
N GLN A 20 5.39 -10.27 -27.62
CA GLN A 20 4.34 -11.16 -28.12
C GLN A 20 3.67 -11.88 -26.94
N GLU A 21 2.35 -11.98 -26.92
CA GLU A 21 1.58 -12.63 -25.87
C GLU A 21 1.83 -14.15 -25.87
N GLN A 22 2.93 -14.58 -25.27
CA GLN A 22 3.21 -15.97 -25.02
C GLN A 22 2.86 -16.28 -23.57
N GLU A 23 1.96 -17.24 -23.35
CA GLU A 23 1.68 -17.72 -22.00
C GLU A 23 2.96 -18.27 -21.36
N ILE A 24 3.33 -17.71 -20.20
CA ILE A 24 4.50 -18.16 -19.47
C ILE A 24 4.05 -19.19 -18.45
N VAL A 25 4.35 -20.44 -18.76
CA VAL A 25 4.04 -21.58 -17.90
C VAL A 25 5.30 -22.12 -17.22
N SER A 26 5.10 -22.66 -16.02
CA SER A 26 6.15 -23.38 -15.29
C SER A 26 6.41 -24.75 -15.93
N SER A 27 7.46 -25.42 -15.50
CA SER A 27 7.75 -26.81 -15.91
C SER A 27 6.63 -27.79 -15.55
N LYS A 28 5.71 -27.42 -14.66
CA LYS A 28 4.52 -28.19 -14.27
C LYS A 28 3.25 -27.76 -15.02
N GLY A 29 3.34 -26.84 -15.98
CA GLY A 29 2.20 -26.32 -16.74
C GLY A 29 1.38 -25.26 -16.02
N GLU A 30 1.85 -24.70 -14.90
CA GLU A 30 1.15 -23.65 -14.16
C GLU A 30 1.43 -22.28 -14.75
N ASN A 31 0.42 -21.47 -14.99
CA ASN A 31 0.57 -20.10 -15.45
C ASN A 31 1.20 -19.20 -14.38
N TYR A 32 2.25 -18.45 -14.75
CA TYR A 32 2.86 -17.46 -13.87
C TYR A 32 1.94 -16.26 -13.66
N LEU A 33 1.34 -15.77 -14.74
CA LEU A 33 0.58 -14.53 -14.73
C LEU A 33 -0.86 -14.74 -14.30
N PRO A 34 -1.49 -13.72 -13.69
CA PRO A 34 -2.92 -13.76 -13.40
C PRO A 34 -3.73 -13.74 -14.70
N GLN A 35 -4.88 -14.37 -14.66
CA GLN A 35 -5.84 -14.45 -15.75
C GLN A 35 -7.19 -13.87 -15.30
N GLN A 36 -8.09 -13.65 -16.23
CA GLN A 36 -9.45 -13.25 -15.93
C GLN A 36 -10.10 -14.22 -14.92
N GLY A 37 -10.75 -13.69 -13.91
CA GLY A 37 -11.35 -14.45 -12.81
C GLY A 37 -10.41 -14.67 -11.62
N ASP A 38 -9.09 -14.56 -11.79
CA ASP A 38 -8.16 -14.69 -10.67
C ASP A 38 -8.38 -13.57 -9.65
N TRP A 39 -8.09 -13.86 -8.39
CA TRP A 39 -8.05 -12.86 -7.34
C TRP A 39 -6.69 -12.90 -6.63
N SER A 40 -6.35 -11.85 -5.91
CA SER A 40 -5.08 -11.80 -5.18
C SER A 40 -5.19 -11.11 -3.83
N ILE A 41 -4.26 -11.47 -2.94
CA ILE A 41 -3.99 -10.75 -1.71
C ILE A 41 -2.52 -10.33 -1.71
N GLY A 42 -2.28 -9.03 -1.50
CA GLY A 42 -0.96 -8.45 -1.36
C GLY A 42 -0.75 -7.89 0.05
N PHE A 43 0.49 -7.96 0.50
CA PHE A 43 0.94 -7.42 1.78
C PHE A 43 2.14 -6.51 1.55
N SER A 44 2.29 -5.47 2.38
CA SER A 44 3.51 -4.68 2.38
C SER A 44 4.70 -5.54 2.84
N ALA A 45 5.71 -5.63 2.00
CA ALA A 45 6.96 -6.34 2.29
C ALA A 45 8.05 -5.43 2.87
N ASN A 46 7.77 -4.15 3.11
CA ASN A 46 8.75 -3.17 3.59
C ASN A 46 9.40 -3.61 4.91
N SER A 47 8.63 -4.17 5.83
CA SER A 47 9.15 -4.67 7.12
C SER A 47 10.11 -5.85 6.95
N ALA A 48 9.80 -6.77 6.04
CA ALA A 48 10.68 -7.90 5.73
C ALA A 48 12.00 -7.43 5.10
N LEU A 49 11.93 -6.45 4.20
CA LEU A 49 13.13 -5.85 3.58
C LEU A 49 13.97 -5.08 4.59
N SER A 50 13.36 -4.37 5.53
CA SER A 50 14.07 -3.71 6.61
C SER A 50 14.80 -4.71 7.50
N PHE A 51 14.18 -5.86 7.79
CA PHE A 51 14.82 -6.95 8.53
C PHE A 51 16.06 -7.49 7.79
N VAL A 52 15.93 -7.76 6.49
CA VAL A 52 17.05 -8.23 5.66
C VAL A 52 18.15 -7.16 5.60
N GLY A 53 17.80 -5.88 5.37
CA GLY A 53 18.75 -4.78 5.35
C GLY A 53 19.51 -4.62 6.67
N ASN A 54 18.81 -4.73 7.79
CA ASN A 54 19.41 -4.68 9.12
C ASN A 54 20.36 -5.86 9.39
N ALA A 55 20.02 -7.07 8.92
CA ALA A 55 20.89 -8.24 9.03
C ALA A 55 22.23 -8.03 8.27
N PHE A 56 22.18 -7.39 7.09
CA PHE A 56 23.41 -7.06 6.34
C PHE A 56 24.22 -5.91 6.96
N ASN A 57 23.58 -4.97 7.63
CA ASN A 57 24.24 -3.82 8.27
C ASN A 57 24.66 -4.08 9.72
N GLY A 58 24.43 -5.29 10.26
CA GLY A 58 24.75 -5.64 11.65
C GLY A 58 23.88 -4.93 12.69
N SER A 59 22.75 -4.36 12.30
CA SER A 59 21.81 -3.69 13.20
C SER A 59 20.92 -4.71 13.92
N THR A 60 20.82 -4.62 15.25
CA THR A 60 20.00 -5.51 16.08
C THR A 60 18.59 -4.94 16.36
N GLY A 61 18.29 -3.76 15.87
CA GLY A 61 16.99 -3.08 16.07
C GLY A 61 15.85 -3.62 15.21
N ASN A 62 15.73 -4.94 15.11
CA ASN A 62 14.73 -5.61 14.29
C ASN A 62 13.39 -5.66 15.03
N SER A 63 12.51 -4.72 14.75
CA SER A 63 11.09 -4.89 15.07
C SER A 63 10.36 -5.36 13.81
N VAL A 64 9.67 -6.49 13.89
CA VAL A 64 8.65 -6.89 12.90
C VAL A 64 7.43 -5.99 13.12
N ALA A 65 7.62 -4.69 13.03
CA ALA A 65 6.52 -3.75 13.01
C ALA A 65 6.07 -3.66 11.55
N PHE A 66 4.84 -4.03 11.27
CA PHE A 66 4.18 -3.66 10.04
C PHE A 66 4.40 -2.15 9.86
N ASP A 67 5.01 -1.78 8.76
CA ASP A 67 5.78 -0.58 8.47
C ASP A 67 5.26 0.72 9.13
N LYS A 68 6.13 1.36 9.92
CA LYS A 68 5.87 2.69 10.52
C LYS A 68 5.79 3.82 9.48
N ASN A 69 6.18 3.58 8.24
CA ASN A 69 6.34 4.58 7.19
C ASN A 69 5.40 4.40 6.00
N ASP A 70 4.43 3.49 6.06
CA ASP A 70 3.47 3.34 4.98
C ASP A 70 2.54 4.56 4.91
N ALA A 71 2.53 5.27 3.79
CA ALA A 71 1.77 6.50 3.61
C ALA A 71 0.26 6.26 3.41
N THR A 72 -0.15 5.00 3.33
CA THR A 72 -1.56 4.64 3.42
C THR A 72 -2.07 4.64 4.86
N LYS A 73 -1.22 5.00 5.84
CA LYS A 73 -1.61 5.09 7.24
C LYS A 73 -2.63 6.19 7.47
N LEU A 74 -3.65 5.84 8.20
CA LEU A 74 -4.53 6.83 8.80
C LEU A 74 -3.69 7.82 9.62
N PRO A 75 -3.91 9.13 9.46
CA PRO A 75 -3.25 10.14 10.25
C PRO A 75 -3.40 9.87 11.75
N GLY A 76 -2.29 9.88 12.48
CA GLY A 76 -2.26 9.63 13.93
C GLY A 76 -2.07 8.17 14.34
N PHE A 77 -2.00 7.23 13.38
CA PHE A 77 -1.81 5.81 13.68
C PHE A 77 -0.43 5.32 13.21
N SER A 78 0.34 4.76 14.11
CA SER A 78 1.71 4.31 13.84
C SER A 78 1.83 2.85 13.38
N ASN A 79 0.81 2.03 13.62
CA ASN A 79 0.85 0.60 13.34
C ASN A 79 -0.50 0.14 12.76
N SER A 80 -0.59 0.00 11.43
CA SER A 80 -1.76 -0.58 10.77
C SER A 80 -1.36 -1.75 9.89
N VAL A 81 -2.26 -2.70 9.72
CA VAL A 81 -2.09 -3.81 8.78
C VAL A 81 -2.76 -3.41 7.47
N SER A 82 -1.97 -3.40 6.40
CA SER A 82 -2.46 -3.07 5.06
C SER A 82 -2.64 -4.33 4.23
N PHE A 83 -3.82 -4.50 3.67
CA PHE A 83 -4.15 -5.54 2.71
C PHE A 83 -4.49 -4.89 1.38
N LEU A 84 -3.96 -5.46 0.31
CA LEU A 84 -4.26 -5.09 -1.06
C LEU A 84 -4.89 -6.29 -1.77
N GLY A 85 -6.19 -6.22 -2.04
CA GLY A 85 -6.90 -7.22 -2.84
C GLY A 85 -6.97 -6.80 -4.30
N LYS A 86 -6.94 -7.76 -5.23
CA LYS A 86 -7.23 -7.54 -6.65
C LYS A 86 -8.18 -8.62 -7.15
N ASN A 87 -9.12 -8.24 -8.02
CA ASN A 87 -9.97 -9.17 -8.75
C ASN A 87 -9.82 -8.89 -10.24
N PHE A 88 -9.34 -9.85 -11.01
CA PHE A 88 -9.05 -9.70 -12.42
C PHE A 88 -10.32 -9.81 -13.26
N THR A 89 -10.81 -8.67 -13.73
CA THR A 89 -11.97 -8.62 -14.64
C THR A 89 -11.60 -8.97 -16.09
N GLU A 90 -10.33 -8.80 -16.45
CA GLU A 90 -9.69 -9.20 -17.69
C GLU A 90 -8.24 -9.59 -17.39
N ASP A 91 -7.54 -10.30 -18.26
CA ASP A 91 -6.14 -10.73 -18.03
C ASP A 91 -5.18 -9.58 -17.68
N LYS A 92 -5.49 -8.37 -18.15
CA LYS A 92 -4.66 -7.18 -17.93
C LYS A 92 -5.38 -6.05 -17.20
N LYS A 93 -6.55 -6.32 -16.59
CA LYS A 93 -7.30 -5.36 -15.80
C LYS A 93 -7.81 -5.98 -14.52
N ALA A 94 -7.69 -5.26 -13.43
CA ALA A 94 -8.21 -5.69 -12.15
C ALA A 94 -8.94 -4.57 -11.42
N ASP A 95 -9.98 -4.95 -10.70
CA ASP A 95 -10.53 -4.17 -9.61
C ASP A 95 -9.60 -4.30 -8.41
N ARG A 96 -9.35 -3.20 -7.74
CA ARG A 96 -8.40 -3.10 -6.65
C ARG A 96 -9.09 -2.67 -5.37
N TYR A 97 -8.76 -3.34 -4.27
CA TYR A 97 -9.34 -3.09 -2.95
C TYR A 97 -8.20 -2.88 -1.97
N THR A 98 -8.24 -1.78 -1.24
CA THR A 98 -7.28 -1.48 -0.18
C THR A 98 -8.00 -1.46 1.15
N VAL A 99 -7.47 -2.16 2.15
CA VAL A 99 -8.00 -2.13 3.52
C VAL A 99 -6.83 -1.97 4.48
N ASN A 100 -6.89 -0.92 5.32
CA ASN A 100 -5.99 -0.77 6.45
C ASN A 100 -6.80 -0.79 7.72
N LEU A 101 -6.41 -1.65 8.65
CA LEU A 101 -7.05 -1.79 9.95
C LEU A 101 -6.04 -1.59 11.06
N LEU A 102 -6.43 -0.81 12.05
CA LEU A 102 -5.72 -0.66 13.30
C LEU A 102 -6.66 -0.91 14.47
N PHE A 103 -6.18 -1.71 15.40
CA PHE A 103 -6.70 -1.77 16.76
C PHE A 103 -5.54 -1.88 17.73
N SER A 104 -5.51 -1.01 18.72
CA SER A 104 -4.50 -1.05 19.79
C SER A 104 -5.15 -0.70 21.12
N TYR A 105 -4.76 -1.39 22.17
CA TYR A 105 -5.09 -1.07 23.56
C TYR A 105 -3.80 -1.08 24.35
N GLU A 106 -3.49 0.03 24.99
CA GLU A 106 -2.32 0.17 25.85
C GLU A 106 -2.73 0.69 27.23
N LYS A 107 -2.20 0.05 28.28
CA LYS A 107 -2.40 0.50 29.66
C LYS A 107 -1.07 0.49 30.38
N GLU A 108 -0.66 1.65 30.86
CA GLU A 108 0.52 1.75 31.71
C GLU A 108 0.28 1.15 33.11
N LYS A 109 1.31 0.55 33.68
CA LYS A 109 1.21 -0.02 35.04
C LYS A 109 0.99 1.10 36.05
N GLY A 110 -0.15 1.06 36.74
CA GLY A 110 -0.55 2.10 37.69
C GLY A 110 -1.50 3.18 37.12
N ALA A 111 -1.78 3.18 35.85
CA ALA A 111 -2.82 4.04 35.27
C ALA A 111 -4.23 3.52 35.57
N ASN A 112 -5.16 4.41 35.86
CA ASN A 112 -6.57 4.04 36.09
C ASN A 112 -7.27 3.60 34.80
N GLU A 113 -6.92 4.21 33.64
CA GLU A 113 -7.52 3.94 32.33
C GLU A 113 -6.44 3.56 31.32
N GLY A 114 -6.79 2.72 30.34
CA GLY A 114 -5.97 2.43 29.17
C GLY A 114 -6.36 3.31 27.98
N THR A 115 -5.48 3.43 27.02
CA THR A 115 -5.73 4.12 25.76
C THR A 115 -6.12 3.10 24.69
N THR A 116 -7.30 3.27 24.11
CA THR A 116 -7.75 2.50 22.94
C THR A 116 -7.58 3.32 21.69
N GLN A 117 -7.01 2.73 20.64
CA GLN A 117 -6.93 3.31 19.31
C GLN A 117 -7.64 2.39 18.31
N PHE A 118 -8.40 2.99 17.43
CA PHE A 118 -9.07 2.29 16.34
C PHE A 118 -8.94 3.10 15.05
N GLY A 119 -8.71 2.42 13.92
CA GLY A 119 -8.66 3.05 12.61
C GLY A 119 -9.02 2.07 11.50
N LEU A 120 -9.79 2.55 10.53
CA LEU A 120 -10.13 1.84 9.31
C LEU A 120 -9.94 2.79 8.12
N LEU A 121 -9.21 2.33 7.11
CA LEU A 121 -9.16 2.93 5.78
C LEU A 121 -9.59 1.87 4.77
N ALA A 122 -10.53 2.23 3.90
CA ALA A 122 -10.97 1.41 2.79
C ALA A 122 -10.73 2.16 1.48
N GLY A 123 -10.38 1.42 0.43
CA GLY A 123 -10.16 1.96 -0.90
C GLY A 123 -10.68 1.04 -1.98
N TYR A 124 -11.10 1.64 -3.07
CA TYR A 124 -11.48 0.96 -4.29
C TYR A 124 -10.87 1.66 -5.49
N GLY A 125 -10.39 0.88 -6.46
CA GLY A 125 -9.77 1.42 -7.67
C GLY A 125 -9.72 0.44 -8.82
N LYS A 126 -9.00 0.86 -9.86
CA LYS A 126 -8.77 0.11 -11.09
C LYS A 126 -7.27 0.02 -11.36
N GLU A 127 -6.83 -1.15 -11.77
CA GLU A 127 -5.45 -1.42 -12.17
C GLU A 127 -5.42 -1.91 -13.62
N TRP A 128 -4.52 -1.35 -14.41
CA TRP A 128 -4.17 -1.81 -15.76
C TRP A 128 -2.75 -2.34 -15.76
N ARG A 129 -2.54 -3.44 -16.46
CA ARG A 129 -1.24 -4.12 -16.54
C ARG A 129 -0.67 -4.06 -17.96
N LYS A 130 0.65 -4.02 -18.03
CA LYS A 130 1.44 -4.03 -19.27
C LYS A 130 2.56 -5.06 -19.13
N GLY A 131 2.85 -5.74 -20.25
CA GLY A 131 3.90 -6.77 -20.32
C GLY A 131 3.31 -8.16 -20.50
N SER A 132 4.16 -9.07 -21.00
CA SER A 132 3.84 -10.46 -21.27
C SER A 132 4.94 -11.39 -20.72
N THR A 133 5.90 -10.84 -19.97
CA THR A 133 6.97 -11.58 -19.29
C THR A 133 6.66 -11.72 -17.80
N ARG A 134 7.51 -12.43 -17.06
CA ARG A 134 7.42 -12.51 -15.61
C ARG A 134 7.52 -11.15 -14.91
N LEU A 135 8.07 -10.14 -15.59
CA LEU A 135 8.05 -8.75 -15.16
C LEU A 135 6.85 -8.03 -15.79
N GLN A 136 5.92 -7.60 -14.97
CA GLN A 136 4.72 -6.88 -15.38
C GLN A 136 4.75 -5.46 -14.84
N GLY A 137 4.55 -4.46 -15.69
CA GLY A 137 4.23 -3.11 -15.25
C GLY A 137 2.75 -2.99 -14.92
N PHE A 138 2.41 -2.15 -13.96
CA PHE A 138 1.01 -1.83 -13.66
C PHE A 138 0.86 -0.35 -13.28
N TYR A 139 -0.34 0.18 -13.49
CA TYR A 139 -0.72 1.53 -13.11
C TYR A 139 -2.23 1.61 -12.89
N GLY A 140 -2.66 2.64 -12.20
CA GLY A 140 -4.07 2.80 -11.93
C GLY A 140 -4.38 3.96 -11.00
N PHE A 141 -5.57 3.92 -10.43
CA PHE A 141 -6.03 4.88 -9.44
C PHE A 141 -6.88 4.20 -8.37
N ASP A 142 -6.88 4.76 -7.17
CA ASP A 142 -7.70 4.36 -6.03
C ASP A 142 -8.44 5.59 -5.48
N GLY A 143 -9.72 5.43 -5.12
CA GLY A 143 -10.44 6.29 -4.20
C GLY A 143 -10.34 5.71 -2.79
N LEU A 144 -10.13 6.55 -1.78
CA LEU A 144 -9.86 6.15 -0.41
C LEU A 144 -10.78 6.90 0.55
N VAL A 145 -11.32 6.20 1.55
CA VAL A 145 -12.04 6.77 2.67
C VAL A 145 -11.57 6.12 3.95
N GLY A 146 -11.36 6.93 4.99
CA GLY A 146 -10.87 6.43 6.26
C GLY A 146 -11.44 7.20 7.44
N PHE A 147 -11.53 6.52 8.57
CA PHE A 147 -11.88 7.12 9.85
C PHE A 147 -11.11 6.45 10.98
N GLY A 148 -10.97 7.17 12.08
CA GLY A 148 -10.26 6.62 13.21
C GLY A 148 -10.47 7.39 14.49
N ILE A 149 -10.19 6.70 15.60
CA ILE A 149 -10.20 7.22 16.96
C ILE A 149 -8.77 7.05 17.49
N PRO A 150 -7.89 8.07 17.32
CA PRO A 150 -6.49 7.97 17.70
C PRO A 150 -6.25 7.99 19.22
N LYS A 151 -7.19 8.51 19.97
CA LYS A 151 -7.23 8.55 21.45
C LYS A 151 -8.64 8.85 21.93
N LYS A 152 -8.87 8.76 23.25
CA LYS A 152 -10.13 9.19 23.88
C LYS A 152 -10.46 10.63 23.44
N ASP A 153 -11.74 10.87 23.12
CA ASP A 153 -12.27 12.18 22.72
C ASP A 153 -11.57 12.79 21.47
N ALA A 154 -11.06 11.95 20.58
CA ALA A 154 -10.50 12.37 19.30
C ALA A 154 -11.08 11.54 18.15
N PHE A 155 -11.31 12.20 17.02
CA PHE A 155 -11.82 11.60 15.80
C PHE A 155 -11.04 12.13 14.59
N SER A 156 -10.73 11.25 13.66
CA SER A 156 -10.09 11.58 12.39
C SER A 156 -10.90 11.01 11.23
N PHE A 157 -11.11 11.81 10.21
CA PHE A 157 -11.72 11.40 8.94
C PHE A 157 -10.81 11.77 7.77
N LEU A 158 -10.75 10.91 6.78
CA LEU A 158 -9.96 11.09 5.56
C LEU A 158 -10.78 10.67 4.34
N ILE A 159 -10.73 11.47 3.28
CA ILE A 159 -11.18 11.09 1.96
C ILE A 159 -10.17 11.56 0.93
N GLY A 160 -9.94 10.78 -0.12
CA GLY A 160 -9.00 11.16 -1.16
C GLY A 160 -9.01 10.25 -2.36
N ALA A 161 -8.17 10.62 -3.33
CA ALA A 161 -7.91 9.82 -4.52
C ALA A 161 -6.42 9.86 -4.83
N GLN A 162 -5.87 8.73 -5.28
CA GLN A 162 -4.48 8.61 -5.66
C GLN A 162 -4.32 7.88 -6.99
N GLY A 163 -3.32 8.28 -7.77
CA GLY A 163 -2.78 7.50 -8.86
C GLY A 163 -1.59 6.68 -8.37
N PHE A 164 -1.38 5.53 -8.96
CA PHE A 164 -0.21 4.71 -8.68
C PHE A 164 0.38 4.11 -9.96
N ALA A 165 1.67 3.80 -9.91
CA ALA A 165 2.38 3.04 -10.95
C ALA A 165 3.44 2.16 -10.28
N GLY A 166 3.71 1.00 -10.89
CA GLY A 166 4.65 0.05 -10.34
C GLY A 166 5.02 -1.07 -11.30
N ALA A 167 5.78 -2.01 -10.77
CA ALA A 167 6.12 -3.25 -11.47
C ALA A 167 6.09 -4.43 -10.48
N GLU A 168 5.69 -5.59 -10.97
CA GLU A 168 5.69 -6.87 -10.24
C GLU A 168 6.50 -7.91 -11.03
N TYR A 169 7.37 -8.62 -10.34
CA TYR A 169 8.10 -9.76 -10.88
C TYR A 169 7.57 -11.06 -10.26
N PHE A 170 7.10 -11.96 -11.10
CA PHE A 170 6.59 -13.27 -10.70
C PHE A 170 7.75 -14.21 -10.39
N VAL A 171 8.05 -14.39 -9.10
CA VAL A 171 9.13 -15.24 -8.59
C VAL A 171 8.76 -16.71 -8.79
N PHE A 172 7.50 -17.05 -8.47
CA PHE A 172 6.89 -18.35 -8.68
C PHE A 172 5.55 -18.19 -9.43
N PRO A 173 4.98 -19.27 -9.99
CA PRO A 173 3.61 -19.22 -10.50
C PRO A 173 2.68 -18.64 -9.44
N LYS A 174 1.94 -17.59 -9.83
CA LYS A 174 0.96 -16.94 -8.96
C LYS A 174 1.54 -16.28 -7.68
N VAL A 175 2.87 -16.06 -7.61
CA VAL A 175 3.51 -15.31 -6.50
C VAL A 175 4.42 -14.23 -7.07
N ALA A 176 4.15 -12.99 -6.74
CA ALA A 176 4.90 -11.84 -7.23
C ALA A 176 5.49 -10.98 -6.10
N LEU A 177 6.68 -10.47 -6.35
CA LEU A 177 7.29 -9.38 -5.60
C LEU A 177 7.23 -8.12 -6.45
N GLY A 178 6.66 -7.05 -5.92
CA GLY A 178 6.46 -5.80 -6.65
C GLY A 178 6.91 -4.58 -5.89
N ALA A 179 7.05 -3.49 -6.63
CA ALA A 179 7.24 -2.15 -6.08
C ALA A 179 6.26 -1.20 -6.76
N GLN A 180 5.68 -0.29 -5.99
CA GLN A 180 4.81 0.75 -6.51
C GLN A 180 5.15 2.11 -5.91
N TYR A 181 4.79 3.14 -6.64
CA TYR A 181 4.76 4.51 -6.17
C TYR A 181 3.35 5.07 -6.34
N ALA A 182 2.81 5.68 -5.30
CA ALA A 182 1.49 6.29 -5.29
C ALA A 182 1.58 7.77 -4.94
N TYR A 183 0.70 8.57 -5.55
CA TYR A 183 0.60 10.01 -5.35
C TYR A 183 -0.84 10.47 -5.53
N GLY A 184 -1.34 11.33 -4.66
CA GLY A 184 -2.74 11.68 -4.66
C GLY A 184 -3.08 13.02 -4.03
N VAL A 185 -4.37 13.21 -3.83
CA VAL A 185 -4.96 14.37 -3.15
C VAL A 185 -5.89 13.87 -2.05
N PHE A 186 -5.81 14.50 -0.88
CA PHE A 186 -6.51 14.05 0.32
C PHE A 186 -7.08 15.24 1.08
N VAL A 187 -8.28 15.04 1.58
CA VAL A 187 -8.94 15.93 2.54
C VAL A 187 -9.01 15.19 3.87
N LYS A 188 -8.60 15.87 4.93
CA LYS A 188 -8.53 15.35 6.27
C LYS A 188 -9.25 16.26 7.23
N HIS A 189 -10.01 15.67 8.14
CA HIS A 189 -10.62 16.36 9.27
C HIS A 189 -10.24 15.65 10.56
N ASP A 190 -9.63 16.39 11.49
CA ASP A 190 -9.31 15.90 12.83
C ASP A 190 -10.06 16.74 13.85
N SER A 191 -10.70 16.09 14.80
CA SER A 191 -11.25 16.74 15.98
C SER A 191 -10.75 16.07 17.25
N SER A 192 -10.53 16.86 18.29
CA SER A 192 -10.14 16.35 19.61
C SER A 192 -10.56 17.31 20.72
N LYS A 193 -10.79 16.75 21.93
CA LYS A 193 -10.95 17.54 23.14
C LYS A 193 -9.66 17.52 23.95
N ASP A 194 -9.32 18.64 24.55
CA ASP A 194 -8.25 18.72 25.54
C ASP A 194 -8.72 18.26 26.93
N ALA A 195 -7.80 18.22 27.89
CA ALA A 195 -8.11 17.82 29.27
C ALA A 195 -9.08 18.79 29.98
N GLN A 196 -9.27 20.00 29.47
CA GLN A 196 -10.19 21.03 29.95
C GLN A 196 -11.56 20.96 29.25
N GLY A 197 -11.73 20.03 28.27
CA GLY A 197 -12.98 19.87 27.51
C GLY A 197 -13.12 20.81 26.32
N ASN A 198 -12.10 21.63 25.99
CA ASN A 198 -12.14 22.51 24.83
C ASN A 198 -11.97 21.68 23.55
N GLU A 199 -12.85 21.94 22.58
CA GLU A 199 -12.81 21.27 21.28
C GLU A 199 -11.83 21.96 20.34
N THR A 200 -10.97 21.18 19.70
CA THR A 200 -10.11 21.60 18.62
C THR A 200 -10.48 20.83 17.36
N SER A 201 -10.76 21.55 16.27
CA SER A 201 -11.05 20.99 14.96
C SER A 201 -10.04 21.49 13.94
N LYS A 202 -9.48 20.60 13.12
CA LYS A 202 -8.51 20.91 12.08
C LYS A 202 -8.98 20.29 10.77
N PHE A 203 -9.04 21.12 9.74
CA PHE A 203 -9.27 20.70 8.37
C PHE A 203 -7.96 20.83 7.59
N GLY A 204 -7.59 19.79 6.86
CA GLY A 204 -6.37 19.75 6.06
C GLY A 204 -6.62 19.30 4.63
N PHE A 205 -5.88 19.90 3.70
CA PHE A 205 -5.78 19.45 2.32
C PHE A 205 -4.33 19.09 2.05
N ASN A 206 -4.09 17.87 1.57
CA ASN A 206 -2.76 17.37 1.26
C ASN A 206 -2.65 16.92 -0.19
N ILE A 207 -1.53 17.25 -0.83
CA ILE A 207 -1.15 16.74 -2.14
C ILE A 207 0.10 15.88 -1.92
N GLY A 208 0.09 14.65 -2.41
CA GLY A 208 1.15 13.67 -2.22
C GLY A 208 0.63 12.43 -1.51
N THR A 209 0.64 12.45 -0.19
CA THR A 209 0.05 11.41 0.67
C THR A 209 -0.79 12.05 1.77
N PRO A 210 -1.60 11.29 2.51
CA PRO A 210 -2.35 11.85 3.64
C PRO A 210 -1.50 12.57 4.70
N ASN A 211 -0.21 12.26 4.77
CA ASN A 211 0.68 12.76 5.81
C ASN A 211 1.93 13.49 5.29
N SER A 212 2.16 13.54 3.99
CA SER A 212 3.37 14.10 3.40
C SER A 212 3.11 14.66 2.01
N GLY A 213 3.77 15.75 1.66
CA GLY A 213 3.76 16.32 0.30
C GLY A 213 4.51 15.48 -0.74
N PHE A 214 5.17 14.40 -0.35
CA PHE A 214 5.82 13.45 -1.24
C PHE A 214 4.93 12.21 -1.39
N GLY A 215 5.02 11.53 -2.55
CA GLY A 215 4.34 10.26 -2.76
C GLY A 215 4.92 9.13 -1.91
N THR A 216 4.30 7.98 -1.96
CA THR A 216 4.72 6.77 -1.25
C THR A 216 5.29 5.75 -2.18
N ALA A 217 6.47 5.25 -1.83
CA ALA A 217 7.02 4.02 -2.39
C ALA A 217 6.71 2.84 -1.44
N SER A 218 6.22 1.74 -1.98
CA SER A 218 5.96 0.52 -1.23
C SER A 218 6.44 -0.70 -1.99
N VAL A 219 6.86 -1.73 -1.24
CA VAL A 219 7.19 -3.06 -1.77
C VAL A 219 6.11 -4.02 -1.33
N LEU A 220 5.65 -4.84 -2.25
CA LEU A 220 4.50 -5.71 -2.12
C LEU A 220 4.91 -7.16 -2.37
N LEU A 221 4.44 -8.06 -1.52
CA LEU A 221 4.41 -9.50 -1.79
C LEU A 221 2.96 -9.86 -2.07
N THR A 222 2.68 -10.38 -3.27
CA THR A 222 1.32 -10.66 -3.74
C THR A 222 1.17 -12.12 -4.10
N PHE A 223 0.11 -12.74 -3.58
CA PHE A 223 -0.32 -14.10 -3.88
C PHE A 223 -1.58 -14.05 -4.73
N PHE A 224 -1.58 -14.78 -5.83
CA PHE A 224 -2.71 -14.86 -6.75
C PHE A 224 -3.34 -16.24 -6.67
N PHE A 225 -4.67 -16.29 -6.72
CA PHE A 225 -5.44 -17.48 -6.58
C PHE A 225 -6.39 -17.60 -7.78
N LYS A 226 -6.55 -18.81 -8.26
CA LYS A 226 -7.52 -19.10 -9.31
C LYS A 226 -8.93 -19.12 -8.70
N ALA A 227 -9.89 -18.48 -9.37
CA ALA A 227 -11.31 -18.59 -9.04
C ALA A 227 -11.86 -19.97 -9.35
#